data_168cb1f9177981e56125f0d64a50c786
#
_entry.id   168cb1f9177981e56125f0d64a50c786
#
_cell.length_a   1.000
_cell.length_b   1.000
_cell.length_c   1.000
_cell.angle_alpha   90.00
_cell.angle_beta   90.00
_cell.angle_gamma   90.00
#
_symmetry.space_group_name_H-M   'P 1'
#
loop_
_entity.id
_entity.type
_entity.pdbx_description
1 polymer ?
#
loop_
_entity_poly.entity_id
_entity_poly.type
_entity_poly.pdbx_seq_one_letter_code
_entity_poly.pdbx_strand_id
1 'polypeptide(L)'
;MSSLLLTTLDTGNTAWMIMATILVLLMSIPGIALFYGGLVRQKNILSILMQTVFIVAVVSLIWVAFGYSWAFSTEYADSGNPLACVIGGFDKCFLHGIGLDAIMPTGIPELTFAMFQCMFALITPALILGAFAERVKFSGYVLFTILWVIIAYLPMAHWVWGGGFLQEMGAIDFAGGTVVHINAGVAALVIALWEV
;
A
#
# COMPACT_ATOMS: atom_id res chain seq x y z
N MET A 1 25.19 -27.61 -6.29
CA MET A 1 24.97 -27.02 -7.63
C MET A 1 23.55 -26.50 -7.66
N SER A 2 23.33 -25.27 -7.20
CA SER A 2 22.02 -24.63 -7.34
C SER A 2 21.94 -24.15 -8.81
N SER A 3 21.05 -24.73 -9.59
CA SER A 3 20.69 -24.21 -10.90
C SER A 3 20.21 -22.77 -10.70
N LEU A 4 20.94 -21.79 -11.21
CA LEU A 4 20.39 -20.47 -11.51
C LEU A 4 19.24 -20.72 -12.51
N LEU A 5 18.05 -20.89 -11.98
CA LEU A 5 16.84 -20.75 -12.78
C LEU A 5 16.82 -19.28 -13.19
N LEU A 6 17.29 -19.01 -14.42
CA LEU A 6 17.01 -17.75 -15.09
C LEU A 6 15.50 -17.60 -15.06
N THR A 7 14.99 -16.75 -14.19
CA THR A 7 13.56 -16.42 -14.14
C THR A 7 13.20 -15.77 -15.47
N THR A 8 12.52 -16.52 -16.31
CA THR A 8 12.08 -16.02 -17.61
C THR A 8 10.79 -15.21 -17.40
N LEU A 9 10.67 -14.13 -18.14
CA LEU A 9 9.46 -13.31 -18.14
C LEU A 9 8.25 -14.15 -18.58
N ASP A 10 7.24 -14.20 -17.73
CA ASP A 10 5.93 -14.76 -18.06
C ASP A 10 5.01 -13.62 -18.52
N THR A 11 4.70 -13.62 -19.82
CA THR A 11 3.86 -12.58 -20.42
C THR A 11 2.40 -12.67 -19.96
N GLY A 12 1.90 -13.88 -19.67
CA GLY A 12 0.55 -14.08 -19.17
C GLY A 12 0.38 -13.53 -17.75
N ASN A 13 1.29 -13.90 -16.85
CA ASN A 13 1.30 -13.38 -15.48
C ASN A 13 1.49 -11.86 -15.46
N THR A 14 2.36 -11.33 -16.33
CA THR A 14 2.59 -9.88 -16.45
C THR A 14 1.33 -9.16 -16.91
N ALA A 15 0.68 -9.64 -17.97
CA ALA A 15 -0.56 -9.06 -18.48
C ALA A 15 -1.68 -9.09 -17.43
N TRP A 16 -1.80 -10.22 -16.70
CA TRP A 16 -2.76 -10.32 -15.61
C TRP A 16 -2.47 -9.34 -14.47
N MET A 17 -1.20 -9.20 -14.08
CA MET A 17 -0.80 -8.26 -13.03
C MET A 17 -1.06 -6.80 -13.40
N ILE A 18 -0.83 -6.42 -14.65
CA ILE A 18 -1.17 -5.08 -15.16
C ILE A 18 -2.69 -4.86 -15.08
N MET A 19 -3.49 -5.83 -15.53
CA MET A 19 -4.94 -5.75 -15.46
C MET A 19 -5.43 -5.65 -14.00
N ALA A 20 -4.88 -6.48 -13.10
CA ALA A 20 -5.19 -6.44 -11.68
C ALA A 20 -4.84 -5.07 -11.06
N THR A 21 -3.71 -4.47 -11.44
CA THR A 21 -3.32 -3.12 -11.01
C THR A 21 -4.37 -2.08 -11.38
N ILE A 22 -4.85 -2.12 -12.64
CA ILE A 22 -5.91 -1.21 -13.12
C ILE A 22 -7.20 -1.43 -12.34
N LEU A 23 -7.60 -2.68 -12.09
CA LEU A 23 -8.82 -2.99 -11.36
C LEU A 23 -8.76 -2.49 -9.90
N VAL A 24 -7.62 -2.63 -9.22
CA VAL A 24 -7.45 -2.09 -7.86
C VAL A 24 -7.44 -0.56 -7.86
N LEU A 25 -6.86 0.08 -8.88
CA LEU A 25 -6.97 1.53 -9.02
C LEU A 25 -8.44 1.96 -9.19
N LEU A 26 -9.22 1.24 -9.99
CA LEU A 26 -10.66 1.49 -10.16
C LEU A 26 -11.45 1.29 -8.86
N MET A 27 -11.01 0.42 -7.96
CA MET A 27 -11.60 0.31 -6.62
C MET A 27 -11.42 1.59 -5.81
N SER A 28 -10.28 2.28 -5.95
CA SER A 28 -10.00 3.55 -5.25
C SER A 28 -10.69 4.72 -5.95
N ILE A 29 -10.44 4.88 -7.25
CA ILE A 29 -11.04 5.89 -8.12
C ILE A 29 -11.59 5.20 -9.37
N PRO A 30 -12.92 5.18 -9.58
CA PRO A 30 -13.97 5.91 -8.86
C PRO A 30 -14.64 5.16 -7.69
N GLY A 31 -14.32 3.90 -7.43
CA GLY A 31 -15.09 3.03 -6.53
C GLY A 31 -15.34 3.65 -5.14
N ILE A 32 -14.30 3.80 -4.33
CA ILE A 32 -14.40 4.37 -2.97
C ILE A 32 -14.86 5.82 -3.01
N ALA A 33 -14.39 6.61 -3.97
CA ALA A 33 -14.79 8.01 -4.12
C ALA A 33 -16.31 8.17 -4.29
N LEU A 34 -16.92 7.36 -5.14
CA LEU A 34 -18.37 7.38 -5.36
C LEU A 34 -19.14 6.74 -4.21
N PHE A 35 -18.60 5.67 -3.61
CA PHE A 35 -19.22 4.99 -2.46
C PHE A 35 -19.38 5.95 -1.28
N TYR A 36 -18.31 6.55 -0.80
CA TYR A 36 -18.38 7.52 0.29
C TYR A 36 -19.03 8.83 -0.12
N GLY A 37 -18.84 9.28 -1.38
CA GLY A 37 -19.54 10.42 -1.92
C GLY A 37 -21.07 10.27 -1.88
N GLY A 38 -21.56 9.04 -2.08
CA GLY A 38 -22.99 8.72 -1.96
C GLY A 38 -23.54 8.67 -0.54
N LEU A 39 -22.69 8.55 0.46
CA LEU A 39 -23.07 8.45 1.88
C LEU A 39 -23.07 9.79 2.62
N VAL A 40 -22.47 10.82 2.03
CA VAL A 40 -22.40 12.17 2.63
C VAL A 40 -23.46 13.11 2.07
N ARG A 41 -23.68 14.25 2.76
CA ARG A 41 -24.56 15.29 2.27
C ARG A 41 -24.04 15.85 0.95
N GLN A 42 -24.96 16.24 0.05
CA GLN A 42 -24.63 16.73 -1.32
C GLN A 42 -23.53 17.80 -1.33
N LYS A 43 -23.53 18.73 -0.37
CA LYS A 43 -22.53 19.81 -0.25
C LYS A 43 -21.13 19.29 0.05
N ASN A 44 -20.98 18.06 0.53
CA ASN A 44 -19.71 17.47 0.95
C ASN A 44 -19.15 16.44 -0.06
N ILE A 45 -19.90 16.11 -1.12
CA ILE A 45 -19.47 15.15 -2.15
C ILE A 45 -18.13 15.56 -2.76
N LEU A 46 -17.98 16.82 -3.15
CA LEU A 46 -16.74 17.31 -3.76
C LEU A 46 -15.55 17.20 -2.80
N SER A 47 -15.77 17.39 -1.50
CA SER A 47 -14.75 17.22 -0.47
C SER A 47 -14.24 15.77 -0.42
N ILE A 48 -15.13 14.79 -0.47
CA ILE A 48 -14.78 13.37 -0.49
C ILE A 48 -13.99 13.01 -1.76
N LEU A 49 -14.46 13.47 -2.91
CA LEU A 49 -13.75 13.24 -4.19
C LEU A 49 -12.33 13.83 -4.13
N MET A 50 -12.19 15.06 -3.63
CA MET A 50 -10.91 15.73 -3.50
C MET A 50 -9.97 14.98 -2.53
N GLN A 51 -10.48 14.50 -1.41
CA GLN A 51 -9.72 13.71 -0.43
C GLN A 51 -9.21 12.41 -1.06
N THR A 52 -10.02 11.73 -1.86
CA THR A 52 -9.61 10.49 -2.54
C THR A 52 -8.52 10.77 -3.58
N VAL A 53 -8.65 11.81 -4.40
CA VAL A 53 -7.61 12.22 -5.36
C VAL A 53 -6.32 12.59 -4.65
N PHE A 54 -6.43 13.29 -3.51
CA PHE A 54 -5.28 13.64 -2.69
C PHE A 54 -4.52 12.40 -2.18
N ILE A 55 -5.23 11.37 -1.68
CA ILE A 55 -4.61 10.10 -1.26
C ILE A 55 -3.77 9.53 -2.41
N VAL A 56 -4.38 9.40 -3.59
CA VAL A 56 -3.70 8.82 -4.74
C VAL A 56 -2.42 9.59 -5.07
N ALA A 57 -2.47 10.90 -5.11
CA ALA A 57 -1.30 11.72 -5.41
C ALA A 57 -0.20 11.58 -4.35
N VAL A 58 -0.54 11.78 -3.07
CA VAL A 58 0.46 11.85 -1.99
C VAL A 58 1.03 10.47 -1.66
N VAL A 59 0.18 9.44 -1.57
CA VAL A 59 0.65 8.10 -1.22
C VAL A 59 1.48 7.49 -2.34
N SER A 60 1.18 7.78 -3.62
CA SER A 60 2.05 7.37 -4.73
C SER A 60 3.44 7.97 -4.61
N LEU A 61 3.55 9.26 -4.24
CA LEU A 61 4.84 9.90 -4.03
C LEU A 61 5.61 9.27 -2.86
N ILE A 62 4.95 9.01 -1.73
CA ILE A 62 5.55 8.33 -0.58
C ILE A 62 6.02 6.94 -0.98
N TRP A 63 5.19 6.20 -1.75
CA TRP A 63 5.50 4.86 -2.19
C TRP A 63 6.75 4.80 -3.05
N VAL A 64 6.86 5.66 -4.04
CA VAL A 64 8.05 5.74 -4.92
C VAL A 64 9.26 6.25 -4.15
N ALA A 65 9.10 7.25 -3.27
CA ALA A 65 10.21 7.85 -2.53
C ALA A 65 10.91 6.84 -1.61
N PHE A 66 10.17 6.10 -0.82
CA PHE A 66 10.72 5.13 0.14
C PHE A 66 9.76 4.00 0.55
N GLY A 67 8.46 4.14 0.28
CA GLY A 67 7.45 3.19 0.75
C GLY A 67 7.66 1.78 0.22
N TYR A 68 8.00 1.63 -1.06
CA TYR A 68 8.31 0.35 -1.65
C TYR A 68 9.55 -0.30 -0.98
N SER A 69 10.58 0.49 -0.74
CA SER A 69 11.80 0.01 -0.07
C SER A 69 11.51 -0.46 1.35
N TRP A 70 10.77 0.32 2.14
CA TRP A 70 10.42 -0.07 3.51
C TRP A 70 9.58 -1.34 3.58
N ALA A 71 8.68 -1.54 2.62
CA ALA A 71 7.79 -2.69 2.61
C ALA A 71 8.46 -3.96 2.05
N PHE A 72 9.29 -3.87 1.00
CA PHE A 72 9.70 -5.02 0.20
C PHE A 72 11.21 -5.19 -0.01
N SER A 73 12.05 -4.33 0.59
CA SER A 73 13.50 -4.58 0.63
C SER A 73 13.86 -5.66 1.64
N THR A 74 14.92 -6.42 1.35
CA THR A 74 15.53 -7.39 2.27
C THR A 74 16.85 -6.91 2.85
N GLU A 75 17.26 -5.67 2.55
CA GLU A 75 18.55 -5.10 2.95
C GLU A 75 18.87 -5.28 4.44
N TYR A 76 17.89 -4.95 5.29
CA TYR A 76 18.09 -5.04 6.74
C TYR A 76 18.09 -6.47 7.25
N ALA A 77 17.28 -7.35 6.68
CA ALA A 77 17.30 -8.77 6.99
C ALA A 77 18.64 -9.40 6.58
N ASP A 78 19.12 -9.12 5.37
CA ASP A 78 20.36 -9.63 4.83
C ASP A 78 21.59 -9.12 5.60
N SER A 79 21.55 -7.90 6.12
CA SER A 79 22.62 -7.31 6.94
C SER A 79 22.54 -7.63 8.43
N GLY A 80 21.48 -8.30 8.89
CA GLY A 80 21.24 -8.58 10.31
C GLY A 80 20.92 -7.32 11.14
N ASN A 81 20.38 -6.28 10.52
CA ASN A 81 20.01 -5.05 11.20
C ASN A 81 18.76 -5.28 12.07
N PRO A 82 18.74 -4.88 13.35
CA PRO A 82 17.57 -5.04 14.22
C PRO A 82 16.31 -4.31 13.71
N LEU A 83 16.45 -3.29 12.87
CA LEU A 83 15.31 -2.62 12.24
C LEU A 83 14.58 -3.47 11.19
N ALA A 84 15.15 -4.61 10.78
CA ALA A 84 14.49 -5.59 9.91
C ALA A 84 13.14 -6.09 10.48
N CYS A 85 12.94 -6.01 11.80
CA CYS A 85 11.65 -6.33 12.40
C CYS A 85 10.56 -5.27 12.14
N VAL A 86 10.92 -4.09 11.63
CA VAL A 86 9.98 -2.98 11.39
C VAL A 86 9.86 -2.63 9.91
N ILE A 87 10.99 -2.56 9.20
CA ILE A 87 11.08 -2.16 7.78
C ILE A 87 12.15 -2.96 7.06
N GLY A 88 12.02 -3.08 5.72
CA GLY A 88 12.97 -3.85 4.90
C GLY A 88 14.31 -3.18 4.68
N GLY A 89 14.35 -1.87 4.49
CA GLY A 89 15.58 -1.12 4.23
C GLY A 89 15.37 0.12 3.35
N PHE A 90 16.46 0.70 2.86
CA PHE A 90 16.46 1.92 2.04
C PHE A 90 17.09 1.75 0.65
N ASP A 91 17.62 0.58 0.32
CA ASP A 91 18.32 0.30 -0.94
C ASP A 91 17.46 0.52 -2.19
N LYS A 92 16.14 0.32 -2.08
CA LYS A 92 15.17 0.49 -3.18
C LYS A 92 14.44 1.83 -3.15
N CYS A 93 14.91 2.82 -2.38
CA CYS A 93 14.34 4.16 -2.38
C CYS A 93 14.38 4.76 -3.80
N PHE A 94 13.31 5.46 -4.20
CA PHE A 94 13.11 5.96 -5.56
C PHE A 94 13.16 4.86 -6.63
N LEU A 95 12.82 3.62 -6.27
CA LEU A 95 12.92 2.42 -7.12
C LEU A 95 14.34 2.18 -7.62
N HIS A 96 15.34 2.66 -6.87
CA HIS A 96 16.75 2.49 -7.20
C HIS A 96 17.11 1.00 -7.28
N GLY A 97 17.97 0.65 -8.25
CA GLY A 97 18.42 -0.73 -8.44
C GLY A 97 17.41 -1.66 -9.10
N ILE A 98 16.18 -1.22 -9.36
CA ILE A 98 15.16 -2.01 -10.06
C ILE A 98 15.23 -1.69 -11.55
N GLY A 99 15.95 -2.53 -12.31
CA GLY A 99 16.04 -2.40 -13.76
C GLY A 99 14.75 -2.82 -14.48
N LEU A 100 14.63 -2.45 -15.76
CA LEU A 100 13.50 -2.89 -16.61
C LEU A 100 13.50 -4.41 -16.84
N ASP A 101 14.64 -5.05 -16.65
CA ASP A 101 14.91 -6.47 -16.78
C ASP A 101 14.88 -7.23 -15.45
N ALA A 102 14.63 -6.53 -14.34
CA ALA A 102 14.47 -7.15 -13.02
C ALA A 102 13.18 -7.98 -12.96
N ILE A 103 13.33 -9.30 -12.96
CA ILE A 103 12.21 -10.25 -12.94
C ILE A 103 12.17 -10.95 -11.58
N MET A 104 11.03 -10.91 -10.94
CA MET A 104 10.77 -11.63 -9.69
C MET A 104 10.70 -13.15 -9.91
N PRO A 105 10.88 -13.98 -8.86
CA PRO A 105 10.75 -15.44 -8.97
C PRO A 105 9.42 -15.92 -9.55
N THR A 106 8.39 -15.07 -9.51
CA THR A 106 7.05 -15.31 -10.07
C THR A 106 6.95 -15.09 -11.58
N GLY A 107 8.04 -14.69 -12.25
CA GLY A 107 8.06 -14.37 -13.67
C GLY A 107 7.49 -13.01 -14.04
N ILE A 108 7.26 -12.13 -13.05
CA ILE A 108 6.69 -10.79 -13.25
C ILE A 108 7.80 -9.76 -13.10
N PRO A 109 7.84 -8.68 -13.92
CA PRO A 109 8.77 -7.58 -13.71
C PRO A 109 8.57 -6.93 -12.32
N GLU A 110 9.65 -6.66 -11.61
CA GLU A 110 9.57 -6.08 -10.27
C GLU A 110 8.88 -4.71 -10.26
N LEU A 111 9.07 -3.89 -11.30
CA LEU A 111 8.34 -2.63 -11.44
C LEU A 111 6.82 -2.82 -11.54
N THR A 112 6.37 -3.87 -12.25
CA THR A 112 4.93 -4.20 -12.33
C THR A 112 4.38 -4.61 -10.96
N PHE A 113 5.15 -5.41 -10.20
CA PHE A 113 4.80 -5.76 -8.83
C PHE A 113 4.78 -4.53 -7.92
N ALA A 114 5.78 -3.66 -8.00
CA ALA A 114 5.83 -2.41 -7.22
C ALA A 114 4.62 -1.51 -7.49
N MET A 115 4.19 -1.40 -8.76
CA MET A 115 2.98 -0.66 -9.14
C MET A 115 1.72 -1.31 -8.58
N PHE A 116 1.59 -2.63 -8.66
CA PHE A 116 0.46 -3.37 -8.10
C PHE A 116 0.34 -3.15 -6.59
N GLN A 117 1.43 -3.27 -5.86
CA GLN A 117 1.48 -3.05 -4.41
C GLN A 117 1.23 -1.58 -4.02
N CYS A 118 1.61 -0.63 -4.88
CA CYS A 118 1.25 0.78 -4.72
C CYS A 118 -0.27 0.95 -4.61
N MET A 119 -1.06 0.23 -5.41
CA MET A 119 -2.51 0.35 -5.40
C MET A 119 -3.11 -0.02 -4.04
N PHE A 120 -2.53 -0.97 -3.31
CA PHE A 120 -2.94 -1.31 -1.95
C PHE A 120 -2.53 -0.25 -0.93
N ALA A 121 -1.38 0.38 -1.12
CA ALA A 121 -0.98 1.54 -0.32
C ALA A 121 -1.95 2.72 -0.50
N LEU A 122 -2.53 2.90 -1.70
CA LEU A 122 -3.52 3.93 -1.99
C LEU A 122 -4.88 3.64 -1.38
N ILE A 123 -5.38 2.41 -1.56
CA ILE A 123 -6.74 2.05 -1.16
C ILE A 123 -6.90 1.99 0.36
N THR A 124 -5.85 1.59 1.08
CA THR A 124 -5.96 1.36 2.53
C THR A 124 -6.32 2.63 3.31
N PRO A 125 -5.65 3.78 3.19
CA PRO A 125 -6.09 5.01 3.84
C PRO A 125 -7.42 5.54 3.27
N ALA A 126 -7.76 5.21 2.01
CA ALA A 126 -9.06 5.56 1.43
C ALA A 126 -10.22 4.85 2.13
N LEU A 127 -10.02 3.64 2.65
CA LEU A 127 -11.05 2.92 3.43
C LEU A 127 -11.35 3.61 4.78
N ILE A 128 -10.41 4.38 5.33
CA ILE A 128 -10.60 5.11 6.59
C ILE A 128 -11.43 6.39 6.38
N LEU A 129 -11.56 6.86 5.12
CA LEU A 129 -12.18 8.12 4.77
C LEU A 129 -13.59 8.29 5.37
N GLY A 130 -14.35 7.20 5.45
CA GLY A 130 -15.69 7.21 6.02
C GLY A 130 -15.75 7.67 7.48
N ALA A 131 -14.71 7.40 8.27
CA ALA A 131 -14.60 7.85 9.66
C ALA A 131 -14.36 9.36 9.79
N PHE A 132 -13.70 9.97 8.80
CA PHE A 132 -13.43 11.41 8.76
C PHE A 132 -14.54 12.24 8.12
N ALA A 133 -15.43 11.58 7.37
CA ALA A 133 -16.41 12.26 6.53
C ALA A 133 -17.25 13.26 7.33
N GLU A 134 -17.30 14.51 6.86
CA GLU A 134 -18.02 15.64 7.48
C GLU A 134 -17.52 16.13 8.85
N ARG A 135 -16.46 15.53 9.42
CA ARG A 135 -16.02 15.78 10.80
C ARG A 135 -14.66 16.45 10.89
N VAL A 136 -13.72 16.11 10.01
CA VAL A 136 -12.32 16.55 10.08
C VAL A 136 -12.02 17.61 9.03
N LYS A 137 -11.21 18.61 9.39
CA LYS A 137 -10.67 19.58 8.44
C LYS A 137 -9.72 18.90 7.47
N PHE A 138 -9.68 19.36 6.22
CA PHE A 138 -8.82 18.80 5.18
C PHE A 138 -7.33 18.73 5.59
N SER A 139 -6.81 19.76 6.27
CA SER A 139 -5.42 19.76 6.74
C SER A 139 -5.13 18.67 7.77
N GLY A 140 -6.05 18.41 8.68
CA GLY A 140 -5.93 17.31 9.65
C GLY A 140 -5.94 15.94 8.96
N TYR A 141 -6.83 15.78 7.98
CA TYR A 141 -6.88 14.59 7.14
C TYR A 141 -5.57 14.35 6.36
N VAL A 142 -5.00 15.40 5.75
CA VAL A 142 -3.71 15.35 5.06
C VAL A 142 -2.60 14.84 5.99
N LEU A 143 -2.46 15.48 7.16
CA LEU A 143 -1.43 15.11 8.13
C LEU A 143 -1.62 13.67 8.62
N PHE A 144 -2.86 13.29 8.96
CA PHE A 144 -3.18 11.93 9.37
C PHE A 144 -2.79 10.91 8.28
N THR A 145 -3.20 11.13 7.03
CA THR A 145 -2.94 10.20 5.93
C THR A 145 -1.45 9.95 5.74
N ILE A 146 -0.64 11.03 5.71
CA ILE A 146 0.81 10.92 5.56
C ILE A 146 1.42 10.12 6.71
N LEU A 147 1.14 10.52 7.95
CA LEU A 147 1.71 9.87 9.12
C LEU A 147 1.24 8.43 9.26
N TRP A 148 -0.04 8.16 9.04
CA TRP A 148 -0.61 6.83 9.18
C TRP A 148 -0.04 5.85 8.13
N VAL A 149 0.12 6.28 6.89
CA VAL A 149 0.76 5.45 5.87
C VAL A 149 2.19 5.10 6.27
N ILE A 150 2.97 6.06 6.74
CA ILE A 150 4.36 5.85 7.13
C ILE A 150 4.48 4.96 8.37
N ILE A 151 3.68 5.21 9.41
CA ILE A 151 3.84 4.59 10.73
C ILE A 151 3.09 3.27 10.84
N ALA A 152 1.94 3.14 10.17
CA ALA A 152 1.07 1.97 10.30
C ALA A 152 1.08 1.09 9.04
N TYR A 153 0.84 1.67 7.85
CA TYR A 153 0.68 0.88 6.64
C TYR A 153 2.00 0.22 6.20
N LEU A 154 3.07 1.00 6.05
CA LEU A 154 4.35 0.48 5.53
C LEU A 154 4.95 -0.61 6.42
N PRO A 155 5.01 -0.47 7.77
CA PRO A 155 5.44 -1.56 8.63
C PRO A 155 4.55 -2.79 8.55
N MET A 156 3.22 -2.62 8.53
CA MET A 156 2.30 -3.75 8.42
C MET A 156 2.47 -4.51 7.09
N ALA A 157 2.68 -3.80 5.98
CA ALA A 157 2.96 -4.41 4.69
C ALA A 157 4.28 -5.22 4.72
N HIS A 158 5.32 -4.68 5.36
CA HIS A 158 6.57 -5.38 5.55
C HIS A 158 6.39 -6.65 6.41
N TRP A 159 5.70 -6.54 7.54
CA TRP A 159 5.51 -7.67 8.47
C TRP A 159 4.80 -8.85 7.84
N VAL A 160 3.83 -8.60 6.96
CA VAL A 160 2.93 -9.64 6.43
C VAL A 160 3.33 -10.10 5.02
N TRP A 161 3.83 -9.18 4.18
CA TRP A 161 4.10 -9.46 2.76
C TRP A 161 5.57 -9.25 2.35
N GLY A 162 6.34 -8.54 3.16
CA GLY A 162 7.70 -8.11 2.83
C GLY A 162 8.83 -8.94 3.45
N GLY A 163 8.54 -10.14 3.96
CA GLY A 163 9.53 -10.97 4.63
C GLY A 163 9.68 -10.70 6.13
N GLY A 164 8.78 -9.92 6.74
CA GLY A 164 8.83 -9.61 8.15
C GLY A 164 8.29 -10.73 9.06
N PHE A 165 8.31 -10.48 10.36
CA PHE A 165 8.10 -11.49 11.39
C PHE A 165 6.74 -12.21 11.34
N LEU A 166 5.67 -11.55 10.91
CA LEU A 166 4.36 -12.21 10.77
C LEU A 166 4.37 -13.21 9.63
N GLN A 167 5.02 -12.91 8.53
CA GLN A 167 5.19 -13.84 7.41
C GLN A 167 6.05 -15.04 7.83
N GLU A 168 7.14 -14.81 8.58
CA GLU A 168 7.99 -15.88 9.11
C GLU A 168 7.24 -16.79 10.11
N MET A 169 6.32 -16.25 10.89
CA MET A 169 5.43 -17.00 11.78
C MET A 169 4.36 -17.80 11.04
N GLY A 170 4.28 -17.67 9.71
CA GLY A 170 3.32 -18.39 8.88
C GLY A 170 1.95 -17.71 8.73
N ALA A 171 1.85 -16.41 9.05
CA ALA A 171 0.62 -15.66 8.79
C ALA A 171 0.36 -15.59 7.29
N ILE A 172 -0.85 -15.93 6.88
CA ILE A 172 -1.29 -15.88 5.48
C ILE A 172 -2.31 -14.76 5.33
N ASP A 173 -1.92 -13.73 4.59
CA ASP A 173 -2.82 -12.66 4.14
C ASP A 173 -2.94 -12.71 2.62
N PHE A 174 -4.00 -13.32 2.14
CA PHE A 174 -4.17 -13.64 0.73
C PHE A 174 -4.56 -12.43 -0.12
N ALA A 175 -5.35 -11.53 0.43
CA ALA A 175 -5.95 -10.40 -0.30
C ALA A 175 -6.08 -9.12 0.56
N GLY A 176 -5.17 -8.90 1.50
CA GLY A 176 -5.15 -7.70 2.33
C GLY A 176 -6.08 -7.75 3.54
N GLY A 177 -6.45 -8.95 4.01
CA GLY A 177 -7.28 -9.08 5.22
C GLY A 177 -6.67 -8.38 6.42
N THR A 178 -5.37 -8.53 6.63
CA THR A 178 -4.62 -7.91 7.72
C THR A 178 -4.05 -6.55 7.31
N VAL A 179 -3.26 -6.51 6.23
CA VAL A 179 -2.53 -5.31 5.80
C VAL A 179 -3.47 -4.16 5.44
N VAL A 180 -4.58 -4.46 4.79
CA VAL A 180 -5.55 -3.45 4.33
C VAL A 180 -6.73 -3.34 5.29
N HIS A 181 -7.52 -4.40 5.45
CA HIS A 181 -8.84 -4.30 6.05
C HIS A 181 -8.81 -4.21 7.58
N ILE A 182 -8.06 -5.06 8.28
CA ILE A 182 -7.93 -4.95 9.74
C ILE A 182 -7.24 -3.64 10.11
N ASN A 183 -6.16 -3.31 9.41
CA ASN A 183 -5.39 -2.09 9.65
C ASN A 183 -6.25 -0.82 9.48
N ALA A 184 -6.97 -0.70 8.35
CA ALA A 184 -7.87 0.43 8.11
C ALA A 184 -9.08 0.42 9.05
N GLY A 185 -9.66 -0.75 9.32
CA GLY A 185 -10.85 -0.88 10.17
C GLY A 185 -10.59 -0.49 11.62
N VAL A 186 -9.45 -0.90 12.19
CA VAL A 186 -9.05 -0.49 13.55
C VAL A 186 -8.80 1.01 13.61
N ALA A 187 -8.10 1.58 12.61
CA ALA A 187 -7.88 3.03 12.54
C ALA A 187 -9.22 3.80 12.47
N ALA A 188 -10.13 3.36 11.60
CA ALA A 188 -11.46 3.96 11.46
C ALA A 188 -12.27 3.88 12.77
N LEU A 189 -12.22 2.75 13.47
CA LEU A 189 -12.88 2.57 14.77
C LEU A 189 -12.34 3.54 15.81
N VAL A 190 -11.02 3.67 15.94
CA VAL A 190 -10.39 4.59 16.90
C VAL A 190 -10.80 6.04 16.61
N ILE A 191 -10.77 6.45 15.33
CA ILE A 191 -11.17 7.79 14.93
C ILE A 191 -12.65 8.04 15.26
N ALA A 192 -13.52 7.08 14.94
CA ALA A 192 -14.94 7.22 15.19
C ALA A 192 -15.26 7.34 16.70
N LEU A 193 -14.51 6.65 17.56
CA LEU A 193 -14.65 6.74 19.02
C LEU A 193 -14.08 8.03 19.61
N TRP A 194 -13.05 8.60 18.97
CA TRP A 194 -12.43 9.84 19.46
C TRP A 194 -13.26 11.08 19.15
N GLU A 195 -14.04 11.04 18.07
CA GLU A 195 -14.84 12.19 17.60
C GLU A 195 -16.30 12.19 18.14
N VAL A 196 -16.62 11.34 19.08
CA VAL A 196 -17.88 11.36 19.84
C VAL A 196 -17.70 12.22 21.07
#